data_cc6f518fd575b4d95934a63a63cd921b
#
_entry.id   cc6f518fd575b4d95934a63a63cd921b
#
_cell.length_a   1.000
_cell.length_b   1.000
_cell.length_c   1.000
_cell.angle_alpha   90.00
_cell.angle_beta   90.00
_cell.angle_gamma   90.00
#
_symmetry.space_group_name_H-M   'P 1'
#
loop_
_entity.id
_entity.type
_entity.pdbx_description
1 polymer ?
#
loop_
_entity_poly.entity_id
_entity_poly.type
_entity_poly.pdbx_seq_one_letter_code
_entity_poly.pdbx_strand_id
1 'polypeptide(L)'
;MATLPEFTDVQAAYERIKAHVTQTPVVTSSLLNAWLGHTVLFKAECLQRTGSFKLRGATNFLHHYCQTHGLPEKIVANSSGNHAQAIAYAGSMLNIPVDIYSTES
;
A
#
# COMPACT_ATOMS: atom_id res chain seq x y z
N MET A 1 -1.94 21.61 -14.37
CA MET A 1 -0.65 21.03 -13.93
C MET A 1 -0.88 20.30 -12.61
N ALA A 2 -0.44 19.07 -12.50
CA ALA A 2 -0.55 18.34 -11.24
C ALA A 2 0.36 18.98 -10.19
N THR A 3 -0.18 19.28 -9.01
CA THR A 3 0.61 19.73 -7.87
C THR A 3 1.34 18.54 -7.24
N LEU A 4 2.52 18.79 -6.69
CA LEU A 4 3.21 17.77 -5.91
C LEU A 4 2.41 17.47 -4.64
N PRO A 5 2.36 16.21 -4.19
CA PRO A 5 1.67 15.85 -2.95
C PRO A 5 2.35 16.51 -1.76
N GLU A 6 1.54 16.96 -0.81
CA GLU A 6 1.96 17.54 0.46
C GLU A 6 1.72 16.55 1.62
N PHE A 7 2.23 16.87 2.80
CA PHE A 7 2.01 16.02 3.98
C PHE A 7 0.52 15.86 4.35
N THR A 8 -0.27 16.89 4.12
CA THR A 8 -1.73 16.84 4.30
C THR A 8 -2.41 15.79 3.41
N ASP A 9 -1.88 15.54 2.21
CA ASP A 9 -2.38 14.49 1.33
C ASP A 9 -2.09 13.09 1.90
N VAL A 10 -0.91 12.93 2.52
CA VAL A 10 -0.53 11.70 3.22
C VAL A 10 -1.44 11.46 4.42
N GLN A 11 -1.73 12.51 5.20
CA GLN A 11 -2.66 12.41 6.32
C GLN A 11 -4.07 12.02 5.86
N ALA A 12 -4.58 12.66 4.81
CA ALA A 12 -5.89 12.32 4.23
C ALA A 12 -5.92 10.88 3.71
N ALA A 13 -4.85 10.42 3.06
CA ALA A 13 -4.71 9.04 2.62
C ALA A 13 -4.71 8.06 3.81
N TYR A 14 -3.99 8.37 4.88
CA TYR A 14 -3.97 7.56 6.09
C TYR A 14 -5.37 7.43 6.71
N GLU A 15 -6.10 8.53 6.86
CA GLU A 15 -7.47 8.49 7.38
C GLU A 15 -8.37 7.58 6.54
N ARG A 16 -8.16 7.57 5.23
CA ARG A 16 -8.93 6.72 4.29
C ARG A 16 -8.63 5.24 4.43
N ILE A 17 -7.37 4.87 4.74
CA ILE A 17 -6.92 3.47 4.72
C ILE A 17 -6.72 2.83 6.10
N LYS A 18 -6.63 3.61 7.17
CA LYS A 18 -6.22 3.11 8.51
C LYS A 18 -7.04 1.92 9.03
N ALA A 19 -8.32 1.80 8.64
CA ALA A 19 -9.17 0.68 9.02
C ALA A 19 -8.89 -0.60 8.22
N HIS A 20 -8.17 -0.50 7.10
CA HIS A 20 -7.97 -1.57 6.13
C HIS A 20 -6.55 -2.12 6.09
N VAL A 21 -5.62 -1.43 6.72
CA VAL A 21 -4.20 -1.81 6.75
C VAL A 21 -3.73 -2.07 8.18
N THR A 22 -2.66 -2.83 8.31
CA THR A 22 -2.01 -3.06 9.60
C THR A 22 -1.13 -1.87 9.94
N GLN A 23 -1.22 -1.38 11.17
CA GLN A 23 -0.25 -0.43 11.71
C GLN A 23 1.01 -1.22 12.06
N THR A 24 1.94 -1.28 11.12
CA THR A 24 3.17 -2.05 11.28
C THR A 24 4.12 -1.38 12.27
N PRO A 25 4.93 -2.15 13.02
CA PRO A 25 5.88 -1.60 13.97
C PRO A 25 7.04 -0.88 13.28
N VAL A 26 7.65 0.03 14.03
CA VAL A 26 8.95 0.60 13.71
C VAL A 26 9.97 -0.07 14.61
N VAL A 27 11.00 -0.63 14.02
CA VAL A 27 12.07 -1.36 14.73
C VAL A 27 13.41 -0.69 14.53
N THR A 28 14.30 -0.88 15.48
CA THR A 28 15.68 -0.38 15.44
C THR A 28 16.63 -1.44 15.98
N SER A 29 17.91 -1.32 15.68
CA SER A 29 18.97 -2.20 16.16
C SER A 29 20.08 -1.37 16.78
N SER A 30 20.35 -1.58 18.06
CA SER A 30 21.46 -0.90 18.76
C SER A 30 22.82 -1.23 18.13
N LEU A 31 23.02 -2.46 17.70
CA LEU A 31 24.25 -2.89 17.03
C LEU A 31 24.45 -2.17 15.70
N LEU A 32 23.41 -2.11 14.88
CA LEU A 32 23.48 -1.42 13.60
C LEU A 32 23.69 0.10 13.79
N ASN A 33 23.00 0.69 14.75
CA ASN A 33 23.13 2.12 15.06
C ASN A 33 24.57 2.45 15.50
N ALA A 34 25.15 1.62 16.35
CA ALA A 34 26.54 1.79 16.80
C ALA A 34 27.52 1.67 15.62
N TRP A 35 27.30 0.71 14.74
CA TRP A 35 28.15 0.50 13.57
C TRP A 35 28.06 1.65 12.56
N LEU A 36 26.87 2.18 12.33
CA LEU A 36 26.64 3.27 11.36
C LEU A 36 26.88 4.67 11.93
N GLY A 37 26.93 4.82 13.26
CA GLY A 37 27.01 6.13 13.90
C GLY A 37 25.73 6.96 13.81
N HIS A 38 24.59 6.34 13.50
CA HIS A 38 23.30 6.98 13.35
C HIS A 38 22.19 6.11 13.93
N THR A 39 21.08 6.73 14.32
CA THR A 39 19.86 5.99 14.66
C THR A 39 19.09 5.70 13.37
N VAL A 40 18.93 4.42 13.06
CA VAL A 40 18.17 3.94 11.90
C VAL A 40 16.88 3.31 12.37
N LEU A 41 15.78 3.73 11.78
CA LEU A 41 14.43 3.22 12.05
C LEU A 41 13.92 2.48 10.82
N PHE A 42 13.43 1.25 11.03
CA PHE A 42 12.85 0.43 9.97
C PHE A 42 11.35 0.32 10.18
N LYS A 43 10.57 0.83 9.24
CA LYS A 43 9.13 0.59 9.17
C LYS A 43 8.91 -0.82 8.62
N ALA A 44 8.46 -1.75 9.46
CA ALA A 44 8.40 -3.18 9.13
C ALA A 44 7.19 -3.52 8.24
N GLU A 45 7.15 -3.01 7.01
CA GLU A 45 6.07 -3.27 6.05
C GLU A 45 6.07 -4.71 5.50
N CYS A 46 7.08 -5.52 5.77
CA CYS A 46 7.02 -6.97 5.59
C CYS A 46 5.95 -7.63 6.48
N LEU A 47 5.53 -6.97 7.55
CA LEU A 47 4.42 -7.39 8.42
C LEU A 47 3.06 -6.85 7.99
N GLN A 48 2.97 -6.12 6.89
CA GLN A 48 1.70 -5.69 6.31
C GLN A 48 0.90 -6.91 5.84
N ARG A 49 -0.42 -6.77 5.70
CA ARG A 49 -1.35 -7.86 5.35
C ARG A 49 -0.96 -8.61 4.07
N THR A 50 -0.40 -7.92 3.08
CA THR A 50 0.11 -8.55 1.85
C THR A 50 1.64 -8.65 1.80
N GLY A 51 2.31 -8.44 2.94
CA GLY A 51 3.75 -8.59 3.08
C GLY A 51 4.59 -7.45 2.51
N SER A 52 3.99 -6.35 2.07
CA SER A 52 4.71 -5.18 1.56
C SER A 52 3.92 -3.88 1.73
N PHE A 53 4.61 -2.75 1.57
CA PHE A 53 3.99 -1.41 1.65
C PHE A 53 2.99 -1.11 0.51
N LYS A 54 3.00 -1.89 -0.56
CA LYS A 54 2.14 -1.67 -1.75
C LYS A 54 0.65 -1.67 -1.43
N LEU A 55 0.25 -2.39 -0.39
CA LEU A 55 -1.16 -2.41 0.05
C LEU A 55 -1.68 -1.01 0.41
N ARG A 56 -0.85 -0.16 1.00
CA ARG A 56 -1.25 1.20 1.37
C ARG A 56 -1.69 2.01 0.16
N GLY A 57 -0.84 2.06 -0.87
CA GLY A 57 -1.14 2.78 -2.10
C GLY A 57 -2.32 2.19 -2.87
N ALA A 58 -2.39 0.86 -2.99
CA ALA A 58 -3.49 0.17 -3.66
C ALA A 58 -4.83 0.45 -2.97
N THR A 59 -4.89 0.31 -1.66
CA THR A 59 -6.09 0.58 -0.87
C THR A 59 -6.50 2.05 -0.98
N ASN A 60 -5.55 2.98 -0.85
CA ASN A 60 -5.84 4.41 -0.96
C ASN A 60 -6.41 4.77 -2.33
N PHE A 61 -5.76 4.29 -3.40
CA PHE A 61 -6.21 4.57 -4.76
C PHE A 61 -7.62 4.04 -5.00
N LEU A 62 -7.88 2.78 -4.68
CA LEU A 62 -9.18 2.17 -4.95
C LEU A 62 -10.31 2.80 -4.14
N HIS A 63 -10.08 3.06 -2.85
CA HIS A 63 -11.09 3.73 -2.03
C HIS A 63 -11.38 5.15 -2.53
N HIS A 64 -10.35 5.93 -2.87
CA HIS A 64 -10.53 7.26 -3.41
C HIS A 64 -11.26 7.24 -4.76
N TYR A 65 -10.86 6.32 -5.65
CA TYR A 65 -11.53 6.15 -6.95
C TYR A 65 -13.01 5.82 -6.78
N CYS A 66 -13.33 4.85 -5.93
CA CYS A 66 -14.73 4.45 -5.71
C CYS A 66 -15.58 5.58 -5.09
N GLN A 67 -14.99 6.40 -4.22
CA GLN A 67 -15.68 7.56 -3.65
C GLN A 67 -15.99 8.63 -4.69
N THR A 68 -15.13 8.80 -5.69
CA THR A 68 -15.26 9.87 -6.69
C THR A 68 -15.98 9.44 -7.97
N HIS A 69 -15.87 8.17 -8.36
CA HIS A 69 -16.36 7.65 -9.65
C HIS A 69 -17.37 6.51 -9.49
N GLY A 70 -17.59 5.99 -8.28
CA GLY A 70 -18.37 4.77 -8.05
C GLY A 70 -17.54 3.49 -8.24
N LEU A 71 -18.18 2.34 -8.00
CA LEU A 71 -17.53 1.04 -8.14
C LEU A 71 -17.28 0.72 -9.61
N PRO A 72 -16.04 0.41 -10.01
CA PRO A 72 -15.76 -0.08 -11.35
C PRO A 72 -16.28 -1.52 -11.51
N GLU A 73 -16.57 -1.93 -12.73
CA GLU A 73 -16.97 -3.31 -13.04
C GLU A 73 -15.82 -4.30 -12.78
N LYS A 74 -14.61 -3.88 -13.02
CA LYS A 74 -13.41 -4.70 -12.91
C LYS A 74 -12.16 -3.84 -12.71
N ILE A 75 -11.18 -4.40 -12.04
CA ILE A 75 -9.83 -3.85 -11.93
C ILE A 75 -8.89 -4.73 -12.76
N VAL A 76 -8.00 -4.10 -13.49
CA VAL A 76 -6.97 -4.80 -14.28
C VAL A 76 -5.59 -4.26 -13.86
N ALA A 77 -4.66 -5.15 -13.58
CA ALA A 77 -3.29 -4.78 -13.26
C ALA A 77 -2.29 -5.72 -13.94
N ASN A 78 -1.12 -5.19 -14.23
CA ASN A 78 0.01 -5.95 -14.78
C ASN A 78 1.14 -5.96 -13.74
N SER A 79 1.35 -7.10 -13.11
CA SER A 79 2.44 -7.29 -12.14
C SER A 79 2.55 -8.76 -11.75
N SER A 80 3.75 -9.22 -11.46
CA SER A 80 4.02 -10.58 -10.95
C SER A 80 4.36 -10.63 -9.47
N GLY A 81 4.33 -9.51 -8.75
CA GLY A 81 4.83 -9.41 -7.38
C GLY A 81 3.91 -8.67 -6.41
N ASN A 82 4.51 -7.86 -5.56
CA ASN A 82 3.84 -7.19 -4.45
C ASN A 82 2.67 -6.28 -4.88
N HIS A 83 2.78 -5.63 -6.03
CA HIS A 83 1.70 -4.79 -6.54
C HIS A 83 0.47 -5.63 -6.94
N ALA A 84 0.68 -6.79 -7.58
CA ALA A 84 -0.40 -7.72 -7.91
C ALA A 84 -1.15 -8.18 -6.66
N GLN A 85 -0.42 -8.60 -5.63
CA GLN A 85 -1.00 -9.04 -4.36
C GLN A 85 -1.79 -7.91 -3.68
N ALA A 86 -1.24 -6.69 -3.68
CA ALA A 86 -1.88 -5.54 -3.07
C ALA A 86 -3.18 -5.15 -3.79
N ILE A 87 -3.19 -5.11 -5.11
CA ILE A 87 -4.37 -4.80 -5.91
C ILE A 87 -5.45 -5.90 -5.77
N ALA A 88 -5.05 -7.17 -5.83
CA ALA A 88 -5.98 -8.28 -5.65
C ALA A 88 -6.65 -8.24 -4.26
N TYR A 89 -5.87 -8.01 -3.22
CA TYR A 89 -6.39 -7.91 -1.86
C TYR A 89 -7.30 -6.68 -1.69
N ALA A 90 -6.88 -5.50 -2.14
CA ALA A 90 -7.67 -4.28 -2.04
C ALA A 90 -8.99 -4.37 -2.84
N GLY A 91 -8.94 -4.98 -4.03
CA GLY A 91 -10.14 -5.24 -4.83
C GLY A 91 -11.10 -6.21 -4.14
N SER A 92 -10.57 -7.27 -3.51
CA SER A 92 -11.40 -8.23 -2.78
C SER A 92 -12.14 -7.61 -1.59
N MET A 93 -11.52 -6.68 -0.90
CA MET A 93 -12.17 -5.94 0.21
C MET A 93 -13.36 -5.09 -0.26
N LEU A 94 -13.33 -4.64 -1.50
CA LEU A 94 -14.41 -3.86 -2.12
C LEU A 94 -15.39 -4.70 -2.94
N ASN A 95 -15.21 -6.03 -2.96
CA ASN A 95 -15.97 -6.97 -3.80
C ASN A 95 -15.92 -6.62 -5.30
N ILE A 96 -14.79 -6.15 -5.77
CA ILE A 96 -14.56 -5.81 -7.18
C ILE A 96 -13.72 -6.92 -7.80
N PRO A 97 -14.14 -7.50 -8.96
CA PRO A 97 -13.34 -8.47 -9.69
C PRO A 97 -11.98 -7.89 -10.11
N VAL A 98 -10.92 -8.67 -9.98
CA VAL A 98 -9.56 -8.24 -10.33
C VAL A 98 -8.93 -9.27 -11.28
N ASP A 99 -8.46 -8.80 -12.42
CA ASP A 99 -7.64 -9.57 -13.34
C ASP A 99 -6.19 -9.12 -13.24
N ILE A 100 -5.30 -10.04 -12.95
CA ILE A 100 -3.86 -9.80 -12.90
C ILE A 100 -3.19 -10.45 -14.10
N TYR A 101 -2.49 -9.66 -14.88
CA TYR A 101 -1.65 -10.13 -15.97
C TYR A 101 -0.21 -10.16 -15.49
N SER A 102 0.45 -11.30 -15.64
CA SER A 102 1.87 -11.46 -15.33
C SER A 102 2.58 -12.20 -16.43
N THR A 103 3.92 -12.06 -16.48
CA THR A 103 4.75 -12.85 -17.40
C THR A 103 4.79 -14.31 -16.94
N GLU A 104 4.80 -15.23 -17.88
CA GLU A 104 5.13 -16.63 -17.59
C GLU A 104 6.59 -16.72 -17.09
N SER A 105 6.79 -17.43 -15.99
CA SER A 105 8.12 -17.68 -15.42
C SER A 105 8.77 -18.91 -16.05
#